data_18cd1aa04fab440c68c37fbb4d961d6a
#
_entry.id   18cd1aa04fab440c68c37fbb4d961d6a
#
_cell.length_a   1.000
_cell.length_b   1.000
_cell.length_c   1.000
_cell.angle_alpha   90.00
_cell.angle_beta   90.00
_cell.angle_gamma   90.00
#
_symmetry.space_group_name_H-M   'P 1'
#
loop_
_entity.id
_entity.type
_entity.pdbx_description
1 polymer ?
#
loop_
_entity_poly.entity_id
_entity_poly.type
_entity_poly.pdbx_seq_one_letter_code
_entity_poly.pdbx_strand_id
1 'polypeptide(L)'
;MNRRRFLTLTACALATPAGAASAADWQGTGFGAALSLRLIGGDAHRARRTFRRVEAEVARIEALFSLHCESALTRLNRDGRLGWPSPDFRDVMALCGRAHAATGGAFDPTVQPLWLAAAEGRDPAALGDVIGWDRVRVTEEEIRLSPGQALTFNGVAQGWAADRIAALLRGEGYGDALIDMGEVQALGHRQDGRDWSAAIAAPDGARLGEVSLSNRALATSSPSGTLIGAGRAHILGPAGQVPRWSTVSVSAPEAAVADALSTAFCLMDRPAIDAALTAFPGARVEILV
;
A
#
# COMPACT_ATOMS: atom_id res chain seq x y z
N MET A 1 2.14 -14.81 16.00
CA MET A 1 0.84 -14.47 15.37
C MET A 1 1.00 -14.52 13.87
N ASN A 2 0.38 -15.53 13.19
CA ASN A 2 0.57 -15.74 11.75
C ASN A 2 -0.26 -14.75 10.94
N ARG A 3 0.41 -13.76 10.34
CA ARG A 3 -0.18 -12.86 9.35
C ARG A 3 -0.06 -13.50 7.97
N ARG A 4 -1.03 -14.35 7.59
CA ARG A 4 -1.14 -14.86 6.22
C ARG A 4 -2.24 -14.07 5.50
N ARG A 5 -1.88 -13.00 4.80
CA ARG A 5 -2.70 -12.47 3.72
C ARG A 5 -2.50 -13.39 2.52
N PHE A 6 -3.53 -14.17 2.19
CA PHE A 6 -3.55 -14.96 0.96
C PHE A 6 -4.17 -14.10 -0.15
N LEU A 7 -3.33 -13.37 -0.89
CA LEU A 7 -3.65 -13.03 -2.26
C LEU A 7 -3.22 -14.24 -3.11
N THR A 8 -4.18 -15.06 -3.53
CA THR A 8 -3.88 -16.21 -4.39
C THR A 8 -3.76 -15.71 -5.82
N LEU A 9 -2.54 -15.37 -6.24
CA LEU A 9 -2.21 -15.23 -7.66
C LEU A 9 -2.28 -16.62 -8.29
N THR A 10 -3.36 -16.93 -9.00
CA THR A 10 -3.46 -18.15 -9.79
C THR A 10 -2.59 -18.02 -11.03
N ALA A 11 -1.32 -18.43 -10.92
CA ALA A 11 -0.44 -18.59 -12.08
C ALA A 11 -0.88 -19.83 -12.84
N CYS A 12 -1.71 -19.69 -13.86
CA CYS A 12 -1.93 -20.73 -14.84
C CYS A 12 -0.66 -20.93 -15.65
N ALA A 13 0.06 -22.02 -15.39
CA ALA A 13 1.14 -22.50 -16.26
C ALA A 13 0.51 -23.00 -17.58
N LEU A 14 0.58 -22.20 -18.64
CA LEU A 14 0.23 -22.60 -19.99
C LEU A 14 1.52 -22.90 -20.78
N ALA A 15 1.50 -23.95 -21.57
CA ALA A 15 2.57 -24.31 -22.48
C ALA A 15 2.94 -23.12 -23.38
N THR A 16 4.21 -22.73 -23.39
CA THR A 16 4.72 -21.62 -24.18
C THR A 16 4.84 -21.98 -25.64
N PRO A 17 4.26 -21.21 -26.58
CA PRO A 17 4.57 -21.34 -28.00
C PRO A 17 6.03 -20.90 -28.24
N ALA A 18 6.71 -21.57 -29.17
CA ALA A 18 8.06 -21.24 -29.63
C ALA A 18 8.07 -19.80 -30.19
N GLY A 19 8.79 -18.87 -29.49
CA GLY A 19 8.86 -17.46 -29.87
C GLY A 19 8.34 -16.50 -28.80
N ALA A 20 7.77 -16.99 -27.68
CA ALA A 20 7.30 -16.14 -26.59
C ALA A 20 8.49 -15.53 -25.81
N ALA A 21 8.40 -14.26 -25.46
CA ALA A 21 9.38 -13.60 -24.60
C ALA A 21 9.60 -14.41 -23.32
N SER A 22 10.84 -14.50 -22.82
CA SER A 22 11.13 -15.22 -21.57
C SER A 22 10.43 -14.56 -20.39
N ALA A 23 9.89 -15.35 -19.47
CA ALA A 23 9.38 -14.85 -18.19
C ALA A 23 10.32 -15.26 -17.06
N ALA A 24 10.49 -14.39 -16.08
CA ALA A 24 11.27 -14.66 -14.88
C ALA A 24 10.46 -14.25 -13.64
N ASP A 25 10.38 -15.16 -12.67
CA ASP A 25 9.65 -14.94 -11.41
C ASP A 25 10.61 -14.77 -10.24
N TRP A 26 10.24 -13.90 -9.33
CA TRP A 26 10.90 -13.70 -8.03
C TRP A 26 9.85 -13.72 -6.92
N GLN A 27 10.24 -14.23 -5.78
CA GLN A 27 9.46 -14.18 -4.54
C GLN A 27 10.34 -13.78 -3.38
N GLY A 28 9.78 -13.01 -2.46
CA GLY A 28 10.47 -12.52 -1.26
C GLY A 28 9.50 -12.22 -0.14
N THR A 29 10.00 -11.57 0.90
CA THR A 29 9.20 -11.08 2.03
C THR A 29 9.62 -9.65 2.34
N GLY A 30 8.66 -8.82 2.70
CA GLY A 30 8.88 -7.44 3.12
C GLY A 30 7.56 -6.82 3.58
N PHE A 31 7.62 -5.72 4.31
CA PHE A 31 6.44 -5.01 4.82
C PHE A 31 5.47 -5.92 5.61
N GLY A 32 5.99 -7.02 6.17
CA GLY A 32 5.18 -8.03 6.87
C GLY A 32 4.32 -8.92 5.96
N ALA A 33 4.57 -8.94 4.65
CA ALA A 33 3.84 -9.71 3.65
C ALA A 33 4.77 -10.57 2.77
N ALA A 34 4.19 -11.52 2.03
CA ALA A 34 4.84 -12.16 0.90
C ALA A 34 4.83 -11.18 -0.29
N LEU A 35 5.96 -11.12 -1.00
CA LEU A 35 6.14 -10.26 -2.17
C LEU A 35 6.38 -11.14 -3.39
N SER A 36 5.94 -10.67 -4.56
CA SER A 36 6.22 -11.37 -5.81
C SER A 36 6.44 -10.39 -6.98
N LEU A 37 7.19 -10.85 -7.96
CA LEU A 37 7.48 -10.11 -9.16
C LEU A 37 7.57 -11.08 -10.34
N ARG A 38 6.85 -10.79 -11.42
CA ARG A 38 6.99 -11.45 -12.71
C ARG A 38 7.48 -10.44 -13.72
N LEU A 39 8.63 -10.73 -14.35
CA LEU A 39 9.20 -9.96 -15.44
C LEU A 39 8.93 -10.67 -16.78
N ILE A 40 8.60 -9.90 -17.81
CA ILE A 40 8.51 -10.40 -19.18
C ILE A 40 9.68 -9.81 -19.98
N GLY A 41 10.38 -10.67 -20.70
CA GLY A 41 11.57 -10.30 -21.50
C GLY A 41 12.88 -10.32 -20.71
N GLY A 42 13.98 -10.17 -21.43
CA GLY A 42 15.34 -10.27 -20.88
C GLY A 42 15.82 -11.72 -20.73
N ASP A 43 17.10 -11.87 -20.47
CA ASP A 43 17.70 -13.17 -20.17
C ASP A 43 17.76 -13.43 -18.65
N ALA A 44 18.04 -14.67 -18.27
CA ALA A 44 18.10 -15.09 -16.87
C ALA A 44 19.21 -14.37 -16.06
N HIS A 45 20.29 -13.91 -16.69
CA HIS A 45 21.34 -13.20 -16.01
C HIS A 45 20.91 -11.75 -15.67
N ARG A 46 20.26 -11.08 -16.62
CA ARG A 46 19.66 -9.76 -16.40
C ARG A 46 18.59 -9.82 -15.31
N ALA A 47 17.65 -10.79 -15.38
CA ALA A 47 16.61 -10.96 -14.40
C ALA A 47 17.18 -11.12 -12.97
N ARG A 48 18.21 -11.96 -12.78
CA ARG A 48 18.88 -12.12 -11.47
C ARG A 48 19.54 -10.85 -10.96
N ARG A 49 20.11 -10.01 -11.84
CA ARG A 49 20.66 -8.70 -11.42
C ARG A 49 19.55 -7.76 -10.97
N THR A 50 18.46 -7.70 -11.72
CA THR A 50 17.28 -6.89 -11.40
C THR A 50 16.67 -7.32 -10.06
N PHE A 51 16.51 -8.62 -9.82
CA PHE A 51 15.97 -9.12 -8.54
C PHE A 51 16.80 -8.70 -7.33
N ARG A 52 18.14 -8.72 -7.41
CA ARG A 52 18.99 -8.19 -6.33
C ARG A 52 18.78 -6.69 -6.09
N ARG A 53 18.52 -5.91 -7.15
CA ARG A 53 18.19 -4.48 -6.99
C ARG A 53 16.81 -4.28 -6.37
N VAL A 54 15.84 -5.13 -6.72
CA VAL A 54 14.52 -5.14 -6.09
C VAL A 54 14.65 -5.43 -4.59
N GLU A 55 15.41 -6.45 -4.19
CA GLU A 55 15.67 -6.79 -2.78
C GLU A 55 16.33 -5.62 -2.02
N ALA A 56 17.32 -4.98 -2.62
CA ALA A 56 17.97 -3.81 -2.04
C ALA A 56 17.00 -2.62 -1.90
N GLU A 57 16.12 -2.42 -2.88
CA GLU A 57 15.12 -1.35 -2.82
C GLU A 57 14.04 -1.62 -1.78
N VAL A 58 13.56 -2.87 -1.66
CA VAL A 58 12.63 -3.28 -0.59
C VAL A 58 13.25 -3.00 0.78
N ALA A 59 14.50 -3.44 1.01
CA ALA A 59 15.20 -3.20 2.28
C ALA A 59 15.37 -1.69 2.56
N ARG A 60 15.66 -0.88 1.53
CA ARG A 60 15.78 0.58 1.64
C ARG A 60 14.44 1.22 2.05
N ILE A 61 13.33 0.78 1.46
CA ILE A 61 11.99 1.29 1.79
C ILE A 61 11.57 0.85 3.20
N GLU A 62 11.88 -0.36 3.62
CA GLU A 62 11.64 -0.81 4.99
C GLU A 62 12.43 0.03 6.02
N ALA A 63 13.68 0.40 5.71
CA ALA A 63 14.47 1.29 6.55
C ALA A 63 13.88 2.72 6.66
N LEU A 64 13.00 3.10 5.75
CA LEU A 64 12.26 4.37 5.83
C LEU A 64 10.95 4.22 6.62
N PHE A 65 10.15 3.19 6.36
CA PHE A 65 8.73 3.19 6.70
C PHE A 65 8.27 2.04 7.60
N SER A 66 9.12 1.05 7.91
CA SER A 66 8.72 -0.08 8.76
C SER A 66 8.39 0.40 10.18
N LEU A 67 7.32 -0.17 10.77
CA LEU A 67 7.01 -0.06 12.19
C LEU A 67 7.51 -1.27 13.00
N HIS A 68 8.18 -2.24 12.34
CA HIS A 68 8.60 -3.51 12.95
C HIS A 68 10.09 -3.62 13.18
N CYS A 69 10.88 -2.70 12.63
CA CYS A 69 12.32 -2.58 12.82
C CYS A 69 12.71 -1.11 12.96
N GLU A 70 13.97 -0.85 13.30
CA GLU A 70 14.48 0.52 13.34
C GLU A 70 14.41 1.14 11.95
N SER A 71 13.71 2.27 11.82
CA SER A 71 13.46 2.97 10.57
C SER A 71 13.43 4.48 10.79
N ALA A 72 13.36 5.27 9.72
CA ALA A 72 13.13 6.71 9.83
C ALA A 72 11.78 7.02 10.51
N LEU A 73 10.73 6.21 10.21
CA LEU A 73 9.41 6.36 10.82
C LEU A 73 9.43 6.04 12.31
N THR A 74 10.08 4.95 12.74
CA THR A 74 10.16 4.62 14.18
C THR A 74 10.96 5.65 14.96
N ARG A 75 12.04 6.21 14.36
CA ARG A 75 12.76 7.35 14.96
C ARG A 75 11.89 8.59 15.10
N LEU A 76 11.17 8.96 14.01
CA LEU A 76 10.23 10.08 14.06
C LEU A 76 9.19 9.89 15.19
N ASN A 77 8.60 8.70 15.27
CA ASN A 77 7.56 8.39 16.27
C ASN A 77 8.12 8.42 17.71
N ARG A 78 9.35 7.97 17.92
CA ARG A 78 10.02 7.96 19.24
C ARG A 78 10.45 9.36 19.68
N ASP A 79 11.09 10.11 18.76
CA ASP A 79 11.78 11.35 19.07
C ASP A 79 10.88 12.58 18.85
N GLY A 80 9.69 12.40 18.23
CA GLY A 80 8.77 13.46 17.85
C GLY A 80 9.29 14.36 16.72
N ARG A 81 10.47 14.06 16.19
CA ARG A 81 11.11 14.82 15.10
C ARG A 81 12.00 13.94 14.23
N LEU A 82 12.11 14.31 12.94
CA LEU A 82 13.04 13.73 12.01
C LEU A 82 13.73 14.87 11.24
N GLY A 83 15.03 15.07 11.50
CA GLY A 83 15.83 16.07 10.79
C GLY A 83 16.25 15.56 9.42
N TRP A 84 16.24 16.45 8.43
CA TRP A 84 16.66 16.20 7.05
C TRP A 84 16.02 14.94 6.45
N PRO A 85 14.68 14.88 6.41
CA PRO A 85 13.97 13.73 5.86
C PRO A 85 14.36 13.53 4.39
N SER A 86 14.52 12.26 4.00
CA SER A 86 14.83 11.92 2.61
C SER A 86 13.74 12.44 1.65
N PRO A 87 14.05 12.67 0.36
CA PRO A 87 13.03 13.02 -0.63
C PRO A 87 11.86 12.04 -0.63
N ASP A 88 12.12 10.72 -0.63
CA ASP A 88 11.06 9.70 -0.60
C ASP A 88 10.16 9.81 0.65
N PHE A 89 10.74 10.14 1.81
CA PHE A 89 9.93 10.32 3.03
C PHE A 89 9.01 11.54 2.90
N ARG A 90 9.51 12.64 2.35
CA ARG A 90 8.72 13.85 2.11
C ARG A 90 7.63 13.62 1.05
N ASP A 91 7.91 12.86 0.02
CA ASP A 91 6.94 12.52 -1.03
C ASP A 91 5.78 11.69 -0.47
N VAL A 92 6.06 10.71 0.40
CA VAL A 92 5.02 9.94 1.11
C VAL A 92 4.21 10.88 2.02
N MET A 93 4.85 11.79 2.77
CA MET A 93 4.15 12.78 3.59
C MET A 93 3.24 13.68 2.74
N ALA A 94 3.71 14.13 1.58
CA ALA A 94 2.92 14.96 0.67
C ALA A 94 1.70 14.18 0.11
N LEU A 95 1.88 12.92 -0.26
CA LEU A 95 0.77 12.05 -0.67
C LEU A 95 -0.24 11.86 0.47
N CYS A 96 0.22 11.60 1.69
CA CYS A 96 -0.62 11.48 2.88
C CYS A 96 -1.45 12.76 3.10
N GLY A 97 -0.83 13.94 2.94
CA GLY A 97 -1.54 15.22 3.06
C GLY A 97 -2.63 15.40 2.00
N ARG A 98 -2.34 15.03 0.75
CA ARG A 98 -3.35 15.06 -0.32
C ARG A 98 -4.50 14.10 -0.05
N ALA A 99 -4.19 12.86 0.37
CA ALA A 99 -5.19 11.86 0.70
C ALA A 99 -6.05 12.29 1.89
N HIS A 100 -5.42 12.83 2.95
CA HIS A 100 -6.13 13.39 4.11
C HIS A 100 -7.12 14.49 3.70
N ALA A 101 -6.65 15.49 2.94
CA ALA A 101 -7.48 16.60 2.49
C ALA A 101 -8.66 16.13 1.62
N ALA A 102 -8.39 15.26 0.64
CA ALA A 102 -9.41 14.78 -0.30
C ALA A 102 -10.47 13.89 0.38
N THR A 103 -10.08 13.15 1.42
CA THR A 103 -10.99 12.23 2.13
C THR A 103 -11.64 12.85 3.38
N GLY A 104 -11.47 14.18 3.57
CA GLY A 104 -12.02 14.87 4.76
C GLY A 104 -11.49 14.28 6.07
N GLY A 105 -10.22 13.83 6.07
CA GLY A 105 -9.57 13.25 7.25
C GLY A 105 -9.84 11.76 7.46
N ALA A 106 -10.60 11.07 6.61
CA ALA A 106 -10.77 9.62 6.75
C ALA A 106 -9.44 8.85 6.56
N PHE A 107 -8.55 9.34 5.69
CA PHE A 107 -7.15 8.93 5.66
C PHE A 107 -6.34 9.83 6.60
N ASP A 108 -5.91 9.31 7.73
CA ASP A 108 -5.07 10.05 8.67
C ASP A 108 -3.96 9.17 9.23
N PRO A 109 -2.69 9.36 8.80
CA PRO A 109 -1.56 8.61 9.31
C PRO A 109 -1.31 8.76 10.81
N THR A 110 -1.87 9.80 11.45
CA THR A 110 -1.70 10.02 12.89
C THR A 110 -2.52 9.07 13.77
N VAL A 111 -3.28 8.14 13.18
CA VAL A 111 -4.04 7.11 13.91
C VAL A 111 -3.18 6.08 14.64
N GLN A 112 -1.85 6.11 14.50
CA GLN A 112 -0.96 5.12 15.11
C GLN A 112 -1.14 4.94 16.62
N PRO A 113 -1.31 5.98 17.45
CA PRO A 113 -1.60 5.82 18.87
C PRO A 113 -2.90 5.07 19.16
N LEU A 114 -3.97 5.33 18.37
CA LEU A 114 -5.24 4.60 18.48
C LEU A 114 -5.05 3.13 18.15
N TRP A 115 -4.32 2.87 17.07
CA TRP A 115 -4.03 1.50 16.60
C TRP A 115 -3.27 0.70 17.67
N LEU A 116 -2.23 1.30 18.27
CA LEU A 116 -1.46 0.67 19.34
C LEU A 116 -2.33 0.41 20.59
N ALA A 117 -3.12 1.39 21.02
CA ALA A 117 -4.03 1.23 22.15
C ALA A 117 -5.03 0.06 21.90
N ALA A 118 -5.64 0.04 20.73
CA ALA A 118 -6.55 -1.04 20.34
C ALA A 118 -5.85 -2.40 20.29
N ALA A 119 -4.63 -2.48 19.75
CA ALA A 119 -3.85 -3.72 19.69
C ALA A 119 -3.45 -4.24 21.07
N GLU A 120 -3.21 -3.36 22.02
CA GLU A 120 -2.86 -3.64 23.42
C GLU A 120 -4.09 -3.84 24.32
N GLY A 121 -5.31 -3.73 23.78
CA GLY A 121 -6.55 -3.85 24.55
C GLY A 121 -6.87 -2.65 25.44
N ARG A 122 -6.20 -1.51 25.23
CA ARG A 122 -6.51 -0.23 25.89
C ARG A 122 -7.65 0.49 25.17
N ASP A 123 -8.35 1.37 25.87
CA ASP A 123 -9.41 2.18 25.26
C ASP A 123 -8.80 3.26 24.34
N PRO A 124 -9.03 3.23 23.03
CA PRO A 124 -8.54 4.26 22.13
C PRO A 124 -9.27 5.61 22.28
N ALA A 125 -10.47 5.66 22.86
CA ALA A 125 -11.25 6.90 22.96
C ALA A 125 -10.52 7.99 23.76
N ALA A 126 -9.66 7.62 24.73
CA ALA A 126 -8.85 8.57 25.50
C ALA A 126 -7.74 9.27 24.70
N LEU A 127 -7.51 8.87 23.44
CA LEU A 127 -6.41 9.34 22.61
C LEU A 127 -6.89 10.23 21.43
N GLY A 128 -8.18 10.58 21.36
CA GLY A 128 -8.70 11.42 20.28
C GLY A 128 -7.97 12.76 20.12
N ASP A 129 -7.57 13.36 21.22
CA ASP A 129 -6.85 14.66 21.23
C ASP A 129 -5.43 14.59 20.65
N VAL A 130 -4.82 13.40 20.51
CA VAL A 130 -3.49 13.28 19.89
C VAL A 130 -3.56 13.04 18.39
N ILE A 131 -4.75 12.74 17.85
CA ILE A 131 -4.95 12.52 16.40
C ILE A 131 -5.17 13.87 15.70
N GLY A 132 -4.59 14.04 14.53
CA GLY A 132 -4.80 15.24 13.71
C GLY A 132 -3.60 15.54 12.82
N TRP A 133 -3.77 15.31 11.53
CA TRP A 133 -2.77 15.55 10.51
C TRP A 133 -2.32 17.03 10.45
N ASP A 134 -3.25 17.96 10.66
CA ASP A 134 -2.97 19.40 10.60
C ASP A 134 -1.95 19.90 11.65
N ARG A 135 -1.65 19.06 12.66
CA ARG A 135 -0.64 19.36 13.68
C ARG A 135 0.75 18.81 13.34
N VAL A 136 0.87 18.06 12.25
CA VAL A 136 2.16 17.58 11.73
C VAL A 136 2.79 18.69 10.92
N ARG A 137 4.01 19.08 11.28
CA ARG A 137 4.78 20.08 10.53
C ARG A 137 5.79 19.38 9.64
N VAL A 138 5.80 19.77 8.36
CA VAL A 138 6.72 19.22 7.36
C VAL A 138 7.43 20.38 6.68
N THR A 139 8.76 20.40 6.81
CA THR A 139 9.65 21.30 6.06
C THR A 139 10.73 20.49 5.34
N GLU A 140 11.61 21.14 4.61
CA GLU A 140 12.76 20.48 4.01
C GLU A 140 13.77 20.00 5.05
N GLU A 141 13.91 20.75 6.15
CA GLU A 141 14.88 20.48 7.19
C GLU A 141 14.36 19.53 8.27
N GLU A 142 13.06 19.53 8.50
CA GLU A 142 12.51 18.78 9.64
C GLU A 142 11.05 18.36 9.41
N ILE A 143 10.72 17.16 9.88
CA ILE A 143 9.34 16.76 10.20
C ILE A 143 9.20 16.75 11.71
N ARG A 144 8.14 17.38 12.22
CA ARG A 144 7.85 17.46 13.66
C ARG A 144 6.43 17.04 13.97
N LEU A 145 6.31 16.16 14.95
CA LEU A 145 5.04 15.71 15.52
C LEU A 145 4.72 16.53 16.78
N SER A 146 3.45 16.72 17.05
CA SER A 146 2.99 17.26 18.35
C SER A 146 3.14 16.19 19.44
N PRO A 147 3.21 16.59 20.74
CA PRO A 147 3.32 15.63 21.83
C PRO A 147 2.25 14.54 21.77
N GLY A 148 2.66 13.29 21.91
CA GLY A 148 1.79 12.11 21.86
C GLY A 148 1.40 11.63 20.47
N GLN A 149 1.67 12.39 19.41
CA GLN A 149 1.45 11.93 18.04
C GLN A 149 2.45 10.85 17.64
N ALA A 150 2.00 9.93 16.81
CA ALA A 150 2.83 8.98 16.06
C ALA A 150 2.18 8.70 14.71
N LEU A 151 2.96 8.36 13.70
CA LEU A 151 2.50 8.08 12.35
C LEU A 151 2.54 6.59 12.03
N THR A 152 1.63 6.18 11.17
CA THR A 152 1.69 4.90 10.44
C THR A 152 1.58 5.15 8.94
N PHE A 153 2.35 4.39 8.16
CA PHE A 153 2.21 4.36 6.71
C PHE A 153 1.66 3.01 6.20
N ASN A 154 1.03 2.22 7.07
CA ASN A 154 0.49 0.90 6.70
C ASN A 154 -0.56 0.93 5.58
N GLY A 155 -1.21 2.07 5.34
CA GLY A 155 -2.17 2.24 4.25
C GLY A 155 -1.60 3.00 3.04
N VAL A 156 -0.26 3.05 2.88
CA VAL A 156 0.37 3.74 1.74
C VAL A 156 1.75 3.17 1.39
N ALA A 157 2.45 2.54 2.33
CA ALA A 157 3.85 2.13 2.13
C ALA A 157 4.00 0.94 1.17
N GLN A 158 3.04 0.02 1.14
CA GLN A 158 3.07 -1.12 0.21
C GLN A 158 2.81 -0.65 -1.23
N GLY A 159 1.84 0.24 -1.42
CA GLY A 159 1.61 0.90 -2.70
C GLY A 159 2.83 1.72 -3.15
N TRP A 160 3.43 2.50 -2.25
CA TRP A 160 4.65 3.24 -2.53
C TRP A 160 5.79 2.31 -2.97
N ALA A 161 5.97 1.19 -2.29
CA ALA A 161 6.97 0.19 -2.66
C ALA A 161 6.72 -0.35 -4.07
N ALA A 162 5.48 -0.69 -4.41
CA ALA A 162 5.12 -1.16 -5.75
C ALA A 162 5.46 -0.11 -6.82
N ASP A 163 5.16 1.18 -6.58
CA ASP A 163 5.49 2.28 -7.49
C ASP A 163 7.00 2.46 -7.65
N ARG A 164 7.79 2.36 -6.56
CA ARG A 164 9.25 2.45 -6.61
C ARG A 164 9.88 1.29 -7.38
N ILE A 165 9.38 0.07 -7.16
CA ILE A 165 9.82 -1.10 -7.94
C ILE A 165 9.42 -0.94 -9.42
N ALA A 166 8.23 -0.44 -9.73
CA ALA A 166 7.82 -0.16 -11.11
C ALA A 166 8.76 0.85 -11.79
N ALA A 167 9.14 1.92 -11.09
CA ALA A 167 10.09 2.91 -11.59
C ALA A 167 11.49 2.31 -11.82
N LEU A 168 11.97 1.47 -10.89
CA LEU A 168 13.24 0.73 -11.03
C LEU A 168 13.21 -0.15 -12.29
N LEU A 169 12.14 -0.92 -12.49
CA LEU A 169 12.00 -1.83 -13.63
C LEU A 169 11.97 -1.07 -14.96
N ARG A 170 11.23 0.06 -15.03
CA ARG A 170 11.24 0.92 -16.22
C ARG A 170 12.64 1.47 -16.50
N GLY A 171 13.37 1.91 -15.47
CA GLY A 171 14.75 2.36 -15.57
C GLY A 171 15.72 1.27 -16.04
N GLU A 172 15.40 0.00 -15.78
CA GLU A 172 16.12 -1.16 -16.29
C GLU A 172 15.66 -1.61 -17.70
N GLY A 173 14.65 -0.92 -18.27
CA GLY A 173 14.12 -1.22 -19.61
C GLY A 173 13.16 -2.40 -19.65
N TYR A 174 12.49 -2.75 -18.54
CA TYR A 174 11.35 -3.65 -18.54
C TYR A 174 10.07 -2.85 -18.80
N GLY A 175 9.35 -3.19 -19.87
CA GLY A 175 8.05 -2.60 -20.20
C GLY A 175 6.87 -3.39 -19.64
N ASP A 176 7.09 -4.69 -19.40
CA ASP A 176 6.04 -5.65 -19.04
C ASP A 176 6.42 -6.39 -17.76
N ALA A 177 5.65 -6.17 -16.70
CA ALA A 177 5.86 -6.82 -15.41
C ALA A 177 4.57 -6.80 -14.56
N LEU A 178 4.42 -7.80 -13.69
CA LEU A 178 3.45 -7.79 -12.61
C LEU A 178 4.20 -7.75 -11.28
N ILE A 179 3.90 -6.76 -10.48
CA ILE A 179 4.55 -6.44 -9.21
C ILE A 179 3.51 -6.60 -8.11
N ASP A 180 3.83 -7.36 -7.07
CA ASP A 180 3.03 -7.48 -5.85
C ASP A 180 3.95 -7.23 -4.64
N MET A 181 3.78 -6.06 -4.04
CA MET A 181 4.48 -5.64 -2.82
C MET A 181 3.52 -5.58 -1.62
N GLY A 182 2.45 -6.39 -1.67
CA GLY A 182 1.28 -6.31 -0.82
C GLY A 182 0.13 -5.57 -1.51
N GLU A 183 0.47 -4.68 -2.45
CA GLU A 183 -0.43 -4.08 -3.43
C GLU A 183 0.11 -4.35 -4.83
N VAL A 184 -0.80 -4.46 -5.80
CA VAL A 184 -0.46 -4.89 -7.17
C VAL A 184 -0.21 -3.69 -8.06
N GLN A 185 0.91 -3.71 -8.82
CA GLN A 185 1.19 -2.77 -9.91
C GLN A 185 1.49 -3.56 -11.18
N ALA A 186 0.73 -3.32 -12.24
CA ALA A 186 0.94 -3.87 -13.55
C ALA A 186 1.70 -2.89 -14.45
N LEU A 187 2.75 -3.36 -15.13
CA LEU A 187 3.40 -2.66 -16.24
C LEU A 187 3.06 -3.39 -17.53
N GLY A 188 2.70 -2.64 -18.58
CA GLY A 188 2.41 -3.16 -19.90
C GLY A 188 1.46 -4.35 -19.86
N HIS A 189 1.87 -5.46 -20.54
CA HIS A 189 1.02 -6.60 -20.81
C HIS A 189 1.69 -7.92 -20.39
N ARG A 190 0.90 -8.97 -20.39
CA ARG A 190 1.36 -10.34 -20.20
C ARG A 190 2.14 -10.80 -21.44
N GLN A 191 2.85 -11.92 -21.29
CA GLN A 191 3.60 -12.56 -22.38
C GLN A 191 2.77 -12.87 -23.63
N ASP A 192 1.47 -13.07 -23.50
CA ASP A 192 0.54 -13.34 -24.59
C ASP A 192 -0.10 -12.06 -25.20
N GLY A 193 0.38 -10.89 -24.80
CA GLY A 193 -0.10 -9.57 -25.26
C GLY A 193 -1.41 -9.10 -24.63
N ARG A 194 -2.03 -9.90 -23.74
CA ARG A 194 -3.23 -9.51 -23.01
C ARG A 194 -2.86 -8.69 -21.78
N ASP A 195 -3.81 -7.92 -21.29
CA ASP A 195 -3.69 -7.24 -20.00
C ASP A 195 -3.44 -8.24 -18.87
N TRP A 196 -2.80 -7.76 -17.81
CA TRP A 196 -2.71 -8.48 -16.55
C TRP A 196 -4.10 -8.59 -15.93
N SER A 197 -4.35 -9.63 -15.15
CA SER A 197 -5.60 -9.83 -14.44
C SER A 197 -5.32 -10.04 -12.96
N ALA A 198 -6.04 -9.32 -12.10
CA ALA A 198 -6.00 -9.46 -10.67
C ALA A 198 -7.38 -9.85 -10.14
N ALA A 199 -7.45 -10.96 -9.40
CA ALA A 199 -8.66 -11.36 -8.71
C ALA A 199 -8.79 -10.60 -7.38
N ILE A 200 -10.00 -10.15 -7.07
CA ILE A 200 -10.34 -9.52 -5.79
C ILE A 200 -11.10 -10.54 -4.95
N ALA A 201 -10.66 -10.73 -3.70
CA ALA A 201 -11.28 -11.66 -2.77
C ALA A 201 -11.67 -10.97 -1.46
N ALA A 202 -12.74 -11.44 -0.85
CA ALA A 202 -13.11 -11.12 0.52
C ALA A 202 -12.14 -11.75 1.54
N PRO A 203 -12.16 -11.33 2.82
CA PRO A 203 -11.28 -11.90 3.85
C PRO A 203 -11.44 -13.41 4.09
N ASP A 204 -12.61 -13.96 3.78
CA ASP A 204 -12.91 -15.40 3.86
C ASP A 204 -12.45 -16.18 2.63
N GLY A 205 -11.88 -15.52 1.63
CA GLY A 205 -11.41 -16.08 0.37
C GLY A 205 -12.47 -16.14 -0.74
N ALA A 206 -13.70 -15.68 -0.49
CA ALA A 206 -14.72 -15.61 -1.54
C ALA A 206 -14.31 -14.62 -2.63
N ARG A 207 -14.37 -15.04 -3.90
CA ARG A 207 -14.06 -14.18 -5.04
C ARG A 207 -15.16 -13.13 -5.23
N LEU A 208 -14.78 -11.86 -5.17
CA LEU A 208 -15.67 -10.71 -5.37
C LEU A 208 -15.66 -10.19 -6.80
N GLY A 209 -14.54 -10.33 -7.50
CA GLY A 209 -14.39 -9.85 -8.86
C GLY A 209 -13.02 -10.11 -9.46
N GLU A 210 -12.82 -9.56 -10.64
CA GLU A 210 -11.55 -9.57 -11.37
C GLU A 210 -11.40 -8.27 -12.14
N VAL A 211 -10.19 -7.71 -12.13
CA VAL A 211 -9.86 -6.45 -12.80
C VAL A 211 -8.74 -6.66 -13.80
N SER A 212 -8.92 -6.15 -15.01
CA SER A 212 -7.88 -6.10 -16.02
C SER A 212 -6.98 -4.89 -15.78
N LEU A 213 -5.66 -5.09 -15.79
CA LEU A 213 -4.67 -4.09 -15.44
C LEU A 213 -3.61 -3.97 -16.53
N SER A 214 -3.39 -2.74 -17.02
CA SER A 214 -2.28 -2.38 -17.88
C SER A 214 -1.80 -0.98 -17.50
N ASN A 215 -0.52 -0.85 -17.12
CA ASN A 215 0.07 0.39 -16.58
C ASN A 215 -0.79 1.00 -15.44
N ARG A 216 -1.25 0.13 -14.54
CA ARG A 216 -2.23 0.47 -13.52
C ARG A 216 -2.04 -0.39 -12.27
N ALA A 217 -2.33 0.18 -11.12
CA ALA A 217 -2.32 -0.49 -9.83
C ALA A 217 -3.72 -0.92 -9.38
N LEU A 218 -3.75 -1.87 -8.46
CA LEU A 218 -4.92 -2.29 -7.69
C LEU A 218 -4.50 -2.47 -6.23
N ALA A 219 -5.24 -1.83 -5.33
CA ALA A 219 -5.13 -2.01 -3.89
C ALA A 219 -6.46 -2.46 -3.31
N THR A 220 -6.42 -3.35 -2.32
CA THR A 220 -7.63 -3.87 -1.68
C THR A 220 -7.50 -3.82 -0.16
N SER A 221 -8.40 -3.10 0.47
CA SER A 221 -8.51 -2.97 1.92
C SER A 221 -9.74 -3.69 2.44
N SER A 222 -9.55 -4.51 3.47
CA SER A 222 -10.63 -5.22 4.16
C SER A 222 -10.44 -5.04 5.67
N PRO A 223 -11.25 -4.21 6.35
CA PRO A 223 -11.06 -3.89 7.76
C PRO A 223 -10.96 -5.12 8.68
N SER A 224 -11.73 -6.16 8.38
CA SER A 224 -11.72 -7.44 9.11
C SER A 224 -10.69 -8.45 8.59
N GLY A 225 -9.92 -8.13 7.55
CA GLY A 225 -8.86 -9.00 6.99
C GLY A 225 -7.70 -9.23 7.97
N THR A 226 -7.54 -8.33 8.95
CA THR A 226 -6.67 -8.50 10.10
C THR A 226 -7.42 -7.98 11.33
N LEU A 227 -7.44 -8.76 12.40
CA LEU A 227 -8.02 -8.34 13.68
C LEU A 227 -6.89 -7.99 14.65
N ILE A 228 -7.10 -6.95 15.45
CA ILE A 228 -6.18 -6.47 16.48
C ILE A 228 -6.82 -6.53 17.87
N GLY A 229 -5.99 -6.66 18.90
CA GLY A 229 -6.43 -6.73 20.30
C GLY A 229 -7.55 -7.74 20.51
N ALA A 230 -8.67 -7.31 21.05
CA ALA A 230 -9.86 -8.12 21.35
C ALA A 230 -10.77 -8.38 20.12
N GLY A 231 -10.21 -8.53 18.93
CA GLY A 231 -10.97 -8.85 17.72
C GLY A 231 -11.53 -7.62 16.98
N ARG A 232 -10.92 -6.45 17.16
CA ARG A 232 -11.30 -5.23 16.45
C ARG A 232 -10.73 -5.21 15.03
N ALA A 233 -11.43 -4.59 14.09
CA ALA A 233 -10.91 -4.28 12.77
C ALA A 233 -9.63 -3.44 12.87
N HIS A 234 -8.66 -3.68 11.98
CA HIS A 234 -7.37 -2.98 11.99
C HIS A 234 -7.41 -1.59 11.33
N ILE A 235 -8.43 -1.30 10.52
CA ILE A 235 -8.66 0.05 9.97
C ILE A 235 -9.53 0.80 10.96
N LEU A 236 -8.95 1.84 11.56
CA LEU A 236 -9.59 2.67 12.58
C LEU A 236 -9.85 4.07 12.04
N GLY A 237 -11.04 4.57 12.26
CA GLY A 237 -11.41 5.94 11.92
C GLY A 237 -10.77 6.94 12.91
N PRO A 238 -10.08 7.99 12.44
CA PRO A 238 -9.41 8.98 13.30
C PRO A 238 -10.38 9.73 14.23
N ALA A 239 -11.62 9.92 13.81
CA ALA A 239 -12.69 10.53 14.62
C ALA A 239 -13.72 9.48 15.13
N GLY A 240 -13.29 8.22 15.33
CA GLY A 240 -14.15 7.16 15.84
C GLY A 240 -15.10 6.55 14.81
N GLN A 241 -14.91 6.84 13.52
CA GLN A 241 -15.71 6.19 12.46
C GLN A 241 -15.46 4.68 12.48
N VAL A 242 -16.54 3.93 12.31
CA VAL A 242 -16.47 2.49 12.10
C VAL A 242 -16.44 2.17 10.60
N PRO A 243 -15.76 1.11 10.17
CA PRO A 243 -15.81 0.68 8.78
C PRO A 243 -17.24 0.45 8.29
N ARG A 244 -17.55 1.00 7.12
CA ARG A 244 -18.86 0.88 6.44
C ARG A 244 -18.89 -0.28 5.46
N TRP A 245 -17.72 -0.68 4.96
CA TRP A 245 -17.56 -1.67 3.91
C TRP A 245 -16.65 -2.79 4.41
N SER A 246 -16.97 -4.02 4.05
CA SER A 246 -16.19 -5.20 4.40
C SER A 246 -14.95 -5.34 3.50
N THR A 247 -15.03 -4.87 2.27
CA THR A 247 -13.94 -4.87 1.30
C THR A 247 -14.09 -3.70 0.33
N VAL A 248 -13.00 -2.97 0.15
CA VAL A 248 -12.87 -1.88 -0.81
C VAL A 248 -11.67 -2.12 -1.69
N SER A 249 -11.88 -2.19 -3.00
CA SER A 249 -10.79 -2.23 -3.99
C SER A 249 -10.79 -0.97 -4.82
N VAL A 250 -9.62 -0.37 -4.95
CA VAL A 250 -9.38 0.83 -5.76
C VAL A 250 -8.28 0.55 -6.76
N SER A 251 -8.49 0.93 -8.02
CA SER A 251 -7.43 0.96 -9.01
C SER A 251 -7.05 2.40 -9.33
N ALA A 252 -5.76 2.64 -9.58
CA ALA A 252 -5.21 3.96 -9.91
C ALA A 252 -3.95 3.81 -10.79
N PRO A 253 -3.47 4.89 -11.44
CA PRO A 253 -2.18 4.88 -12.11
C PRO A 253 -1.02 4.58 -11.16
N GLU A 254 -1.08 5.07 -9.91
CA GLU A 254 -0.10 4.90 -8.85
C GLU A 254 -0.63 3.97 -7.76
N ALA A 255 0.16 2.99 -7.35
CA ALA A 255 -0.23 2.02 -6.32
C ALA A 255 -0.37 2.68 -4.94
N ALA A 256 0.47 3.64 -4.60
CA ALA A 256 0.37 4.39 -3.35
C ALA A 256 -0.95 5.17 -3.23
N VAL A 257 -1.47 5.70 -4.33
CA VAL A 257 -2.79 6.35 -4.38
C VAL A 257 -3.89 5.32 -4.17
N ALA A 258 -3.83 4.19 -4.88
CA ALA A 258 -4.82 3.13 -4.73
C ALA A 258 -4.88 2.60 -3.28
N ASP A 259 -3.72 2.39 -2.64
CA ASP A 259 -3.57 1.92 -1.26
C ASP A 259 -4.18 2.93 -0.26
N ALA A 260 -3.79 4.21 -0.35
CA ALA A 260 -4.33 5.24 0.52
C ALA A 260 -5.86 5.39 0.40
N LEU A 261 -6.37 5.39 -0.84
CA LEU A 261 -7.81 5.55 -1.09
C LEU A 261 -8.61 4.31 -0.66
N SER A 262 -8.13 3.09 -0.93
CA SER A 262 -8.82 1.87 -0.50
C SER A 262 -8.96 1.81 1.02
N THR A 263 -7.92 2.24 1.76
CA THR A 263 -7.93 2.34 3.22
C THR A 263 -8.96 3.38 3.71
N ALA A 264 -8.92 4.60 3.17
CA ALA A 264 -9.84 5.67 3.57
C ALA A 264 -11.29 5.32 3.26
N PHE A 265 -11.54 4.78 2.08
CA PHE A 265 -12.90 4.50 1.59
C PHE A 265 -13.62 3.44 2.42
N CYS A 266 -12.89 2.60 3.16
CA CYS A 266 -13.51 1.71 4.14
C CYS A 266 -14.35 2.47 5.19
N LEU A 267 -14.04 3.74 5.45
CA LEU A 267 -14.67 4.57 6.48
C LEU A 267 -15.70 5.57 5.92
N MET A 268 -15.77 5.74 4.60
CA MET A 268 -16.53 6.81 3.93
C MET A 268 -17.83 6.29 3.32
N ASP A 269 -18.83 7.15 3.21
CA ASP A 269 -20.01 6.85 2.41
C ASP A 269 -19.76 7.10 0.90
N ARG A 270 -20.65 6.60 0.07
CA ARG A 270 -20.48 6.66 -1.38
C ARG A 270 -20.38 8.10 -1.92
N PRO A 271 -21.20 9.08 -1.51
CA PRO A 271 -21.06 10.45 -1.97
C PRO A 271 -19.69 11.08 -1.62
N ALA A 272 -19.18 10.82 -0.40
CA ALA A 272 -17.87 11.30 0.00
C ALA A 272 -16.73 10.63 -0.79
N ILE A 273 -16.83 9.33 -1.10
CA ILE A 273 -15.91 8.60 -1.98
C ILE A 273 -15.88 9.24 -3.37
N ASP A 274 -17.06 9.48 -3.98
CA ASP A 274 -17.15 10.07 -5.32
C ASP A 274 -16.54 11.49 -5.34
N ALA A 275 -16.73 12.27 -4.29
CA ALA A 275 -16.09 13.58 -4.14
C ALA A 275 -14.55 13.46 -4.04
N ALA A 276 -14.04 12.54 -3.21
CA ALA A 276 -12.60 12.33 -3.02
C ALA A 276 -11.90 11.89 -4.32
N LEU A 277 -12.55 11.07 -5.14
CA LEU A 277 -12.02 10.60 -6.43
C LEU A 277 -11.72 11.76 -7.40
N THR A 278 -12.39 12.90 -7.28
CA THR A 278 -12.13 14.07 -8.14
C THR A 278 -10.73 14.64 -7.98
N ALA A 279 -10.11 14.45 -6.80
CA ALA A 279 -8.75 14.89 -6.51
C ALA A 279 -7.66 13.93 -7.02
N PHE A 280 -8.05 12.73 -7.48
CA PHE A 280 -7.13 11.70 -7.97
C PHE A 280 -7.54 11.20 -9.36
N PRO A 281 -7.19 11.96 -10.41
CA PRO A 281 -7.55 11.60 -11.78
C PRO A 281 -7.08 10.18 -12.14
N GLY A 282 -7.98 9.39 -12.71
CA GLY A 282 -7.71 8.01 -13.08
C GLY A 282 -7.91 6.98 -11.96
N ALA A 283 -8.09 7.38 -10.70
CA ALA A 283 -8.50 6.45 -9.64
C ALA A 283 -9.97 6.01 -9.83
N ARG A 284 -10.26 4.74 -9.52
CA ARG A 284 -11.60 4.13 -9.65
C ARG A 284 -11.85 3.16 -8.52
N VAL A 285 -13.08 3.13 -8.03
CA VAL A 285 -13.54 2.05 -7.16
C VAL A 285 -13.91 0.85 -8.03
N GLU A 286 -13.28 -0.27 -7.81
CA GLU A 286 -13.54 -1.53 -8.51
C GLU A 286 -14.53 -2.41 -7.72
N ILE A 287 -14.37 -2.47 -6.39
CA ILE A 287 -15.28 -3.20 -5.48
C ILE A 287 -15.57 -2.32 -4.26
N LEU A 288 -16.82 -2.37 -3.83
CA LEU A 288 -17.31 -1.71 -2.62
C LEU A 288 -18.44 -2.58 -2.02
N VAL A 289 -18.14 -3.41 -1.04
CA VAL A 289 -19.06 -4.39 -0.41
C VAL A 289 -18.96 -4.39 1.10
#